data_219d2cb30fda27cd094c09d8d4b59247
#
_entry.id   219d2cb30fda27cd094c09d8d4b59247
#
_cell.length_a   1.000
_cell.length_b   1.000
_cell.length_c   1.000
_cell.angle_alpha   90.00
_cell.angle_beta   90.00
_cell.angle_gamma   90.00
#
_symmetry.space_group_name_H-M   'P 1'
#
loop_
_entity.id
_entity.type
_entity.pdbx_description
1 polymer ?
#
loop_
_entity_poly.entity_id
_entity_poly.type
_entity_poly.pdbx_seq_one_letter_code
_entity_poly.pdbx_strand_id
1 'polypeptide(L)'
;MGRRNHGDYVYTLKQAARLIGYHEHEFIDLLIERGILYQVCLTLYPKAKYLQEKLFIIMTDENQVNHSFVTDNGVNYLRDNL
;
A
#
# COMPACT_ATOMS: atom_id res chain seq x y z
N MET A 1 -15.89 -12.50 -17.24
CA MET A 1 -15.48 -12.10 -16.78
C MET A 1 -14.59 -11.74 -16.83
N GLY A 2 -14.61 -11.38 -17.02
CA GLY A 2 -13.49 -11.04 -17.16
C GLY A 2 -12.65 -11.33 -16.22
N ARG A 3 -11.95 -11.67 -16.44
CA ARG A 3 -11.10 -11.90 -15.73
C ARG A 3 -10.46 -10.83 -15.39
N ARG A 4 -10.14 -10.65 -14.44
CA ARG A 4 -9.47 -9.66 -14.02
C ARG A 4 -8.14 -9.97 -13.92
N ASN A 5 -7.28 -9.11 -14.24
CA ASN A 5 -5.89 -9.33 -14.12
C ASN A 5 -5.46 -9.14 -12.73
N HIS A 6 -4.50 -9.88 -12.30
CA HIS A 6 -3.90 -9.69 -11.02
C HIS A 6 -3.19 -8.37 -11.04
N GLY A 7 -3.26 -7.60 -10.09
CA GLY A 7 -2.64 -6.31 -10.04
C GLY A 7 -3.53 -5.17 -10.45
N ASP A 8 -4.71 -5.47 -10.93
CA ASP A 8 -5.67 -4.45 -11.26
C ASP A 8 -6.42 -3.96 -10.04
N TYR A 9 -6.46 -4.71 -8.98
CA TYR A 9 -7.11 -4.30 -7.76
C TYR A 9 -6.17 -3.50 -6.94
N VAL A 10 -6.69 -2.47 -6.28
CA VAL A 10 -5.94 -1.71 -5.31
C VAL A 10 -6.73 -1.68 -4.01
N TYR A 11 -6.03 -1.58 -2.91
CA TYR A 11 -6.62 -1.62 -1.58
C TYR A 11 -6.10 -0.45 -0.78
N THR A 12 -6.90 0.08 0.11
CA THR A 12 -6.43 1.07 1.07
C THR A 12 -5.45 0.39 2.02
N LEU A 13 -4.68 1.15 2.76
CA LEU A 13 -3.79 0.57 3.77
C LEU A 13 -4.57 -0.24 4.80
N LYS A 14 -5.74 0.23 5.17
CA LYS A 14 -6.60 -0.48 6.11
C LYS A 14 -7.06 -1.82 5.56
N GLN A 15 -7.49 -1.84 4.30
CA GLN A 15 -7.93 -3.06 3.65
C GLN A 15 -6.77 -4.05 3.50
N ALA A 16 -5.60 -3.56 3.12
CA ALA A 16 -4.43 -4.41 2.97
C ALA A 16 -4.03 -5.01 4.32
N ALA A 17 -4.07 -4.22 5.39
CA ALA A 17 -3.77 -4.71 6.72
C ALA A 17 -4.68 -5.86 7.10
N ARG A 18 -5.97 -5.74 6.84
CA ARG A 18 -6.92 -6.78 7.13
C ARG A 18 -6.68 -8.03 6.34
N LEU A 19 -6.34 -7.89 5.07
CA LEU A 19 -6.07 -9.04 4.20
C LEU A 19 -4.84 -9.82 4.66
N ILE A 20 -3.87 -9.13 5.23
CA ILE A 20 -2.62 -9.76 5.67
C ILE A 20 -2.73 -10.25 7.12
N GLY A 21 -3.63 -9.65 7.89
CA GLY A 21 -3.86 -10.08 9.27
C GLY A 21 -3.32 -9.14 10.34
N TYR A 22 -3.23 -7.86 10.05
CA TYR A 22 -2.76 -6.86 11.00
C TYR A 22 -3.84 -5.83 11.28
N HIS A 23 -3.74 -5.16 12.41
CA HIS A 23 -4.52 -3.96 12.65
C HIS A 23 -3.88 -2.82 11.87
N GLU A 24 -4.64 -1.86 11.46
CA GLU A 24 -4.19 -0.79 10.58
C GLU A 24 -2.97 -0.07 11.12
N HIS A 25 -3.00 0.40 12.41
CA HIS A 25 -1.94 1.12 12.92
C HIS A 25 -0.71 0.30 13.12
N GLU A 26 -0.75 -1.01 13.42
CA GLU A 26 0.37 -1.92 13.54
C GLU A 26 1.01 -2.13 12.18
N PHE A 27 0.18 -2.25 11.16
CA PHE A 27 0.61 -2.46 9.78
C PHE A 27 1.39 -1.25 9.31
N ILE A 28 0.86 -0.06 9.51
CA ILE A 28 1.50 1.18 9.08
C ILE A 28 2.84 1.37 9.80
N ASP A 29 2.87 1.15 11.10
CA ASP A 29 4.09 1.28 11.89
C ASP A 29 5.15 0.31 11.41
N LEU A 30 4.75 -0.91 11.09
CA LEU A 30 5.65 -1.92 10.59
C LEU A 30 6.22 -1.54 9.23
N LEU A 31 5.39 -1.00 8.35
CA LEU A 31 5.84 -0.57 7.04
C LEU A 31 6.83 0.60 7.14
N ILE A 32 6.60 1.51 8.08
CA ILE A 32 7.52 2.61 8.30
C ILE A 32 8.84 2.07 8.87
N GLU A 33 8.76 1.18 9.81
CA GLU A 33 9.92 0.57 10.44
C GLU A 33 10.76 -0.21 9.44
N ARG A 34 10.14 -0.89 8.51
CA ARG A 34 10.83 -1.64 7.48
C ARG A 34 11.33 -0.79 6.34
N GLY A 35 11.06 0.50 6.36
CA GLY A 35 11.49 1.41 5.31
C GLY A 35 10.69 1.28 4.02
N ILE A 36 9.49 0.76 4.09
CA ILE A 36 8.63 0.62 2.92
C ILE A 36 7.81 1.88 2.70
N LEU A 37 7.30 2.47 3.79
CA LEU A 37 6.59 3.73 3.75
C LEU A 37 7.37 4.78 4.51
N TYR A 38 7.15 6.04 4.19
CA TYR A 38 7.64 7.15 4.98
C TYR A 38 6.54 8.19 5.13
N GLN A 39 6.63 9.03 6.12
CA GLN A 39 5.58 10.01 6.40
C GLN A 39 6.11 11.41 6.19
N VAL A 40 5.36 12.22 5.48
CA VAL A 40 5.66 13.64 5.28
C VAL A 40 4.43 14.39 5.77
N CYS A 41 4.57 15.14 6.83
CA CYS A 41 3.45 15.77 7.53
C CYS A 41 2.49 14.64 7.95
N LEU A 42 1.30 14.63 7.51
CA LEU A 42 0.35 13.60 7.87
C LEU A 42 0.07 12.61 6.74
N THR A 43 0.88 12.67 5.68
CA THR A 43 0.66 11.84 4.50
C THR A 43 1.71 10.75 4.43
N LEU A 44 1.27 9.54 4.13
CA LEU A 44 2.15 8.39 3.99
C LEU A 44 2.45 8.15 2.53
N TYR A 45 3.72 7.94 2.21
CA TYR A 45 4.16 7.69 0.85
C TYR A 45 4.99 6.42 0.80
N PRO A 46 4.83 5.60 -0.23
CA PRO A 46 5.72 4.46 -0.42
C PRO A 46 7.05 4.94 -0.96
N LYS A 47 8.12 4.27 -0.61
CA LYS A 47 9.43 4.58 -1.16
C LYS A 47 9.44 4.25 -2.64
N ALA A 48 10.30 4.96 -3.39
CA ALA A 48 10.33 4.85 -4.85
C ALA A 48 10.49 3.43 -5.35
N LYS A 49 11.27 2.61 -4.68
CA LYS A 49 11.48 1.21 -5.05
C LYS A 49 10.16 0.47 -5.17
N TYR A 50 9.29 0.69 -4.21
CA TYR A 50 8.01 -0.05 -4.16
C TYR A 50 6.99 0.49 -5.15
N LEU A 51 7.12 1.76 -5.53
CA LEU A 51 6.31 2.31 -6.60
C LEU A 51 6.77 1.77 -7.95
N GLN A 52 8.06 1.65 -8.15
CA GLN A 52 8.61 1.14 -9.38
C GLN A 52 8.25 -0.33 -9.59
N GLU A 53 8.18 -1.08 -8.52
CA GLU A 53 7.80 -2.49 -8.57
C GLU A 53 6.29 -2.68 -8.63
N LYS A 54 5.56 -1.58 -8.59
CA LYS A 54 4.10 -1.59 -8.67
C LYS A 54 3.44 -2.35 -7.54
N LEU A 55 4.07 -2.29 -6.37
CA LEU A 55 3.49 -2.87 -5.16
C LEU A 55 2.56 -1.88 -4.49
N PHE A 56 2.81 -0.59 -4.75
CA PHE A 56 1.98 0.49 -4.23
C PHE A 56 1.72 1.47 -5.35
N ILE A 57 0.64 2.24 -5.23
CA ILE A 57 0.40 3.37 -6.14
C ILE A 57 -0.04 4.55 -5.29
N ILE A 58 0.09 5.74 -5.84
CA ILE A 58 -0.39 6.97 -5.21
C ILE A 58 -1.47 7.55 -6.10
N MET A 59 -2.62 7.88 -5.50
CA MET A 59 -3.69 8.55 -6.21
C MET A 59 -3.99 9.85 -5.51
N THR A 60 -4.23 10.90 -6.27
CA THR A 60 -4.55 12.22 -5.76
C THR A 60 -6.04 12.46 -5.89
N ASP A 61 -6.67 12.90 -4.82
CA ASP A 61 -8.12 13.15 -4.83
C ASP A 61 -8.42 14.55 -5.34
N GLU A 62 -9.68 14.91 -5.39
CA GLU A 62 -10.10 16.20 -5.90
C GLU A 62 -9.63 17.36 -5.04
N ASN A 63 -9.24 17.13 -3.82
CA ASN A 63 -8.72 18.16 -2.94
C ASN A 63 -7.21 18.24 -2.99
N GLN A 64 -6.59 17.57 -3.95
CA GLN A 64 -5.13 17.54 -4.14
C GLN A 64 -4.41 16.83 -3.00
N VAL A 65 -5.10 15.92 -2.32
CA VAL A 65 -4.51 15.12 -1.25
C VAL A 65 -4.08 13.78 -1.83
N ASN A 66 -2.85 13.39 -1.58
CA ASN A 66 -2.30 12.14 -2.07
C ASN A 66 -2.62 10.99 -1.12
N HIS A 67 -3.01 9.88 -1.68
CA HIS A 67 -3.34 8.69 -0.90
C HIS A 67 -2.55 7.50 -1.44
N SER A 68 -1.94 6.73 -0.56
CA SER A 68 -1.21 5.54 -0.94
C SER A 68 -2.12 4.33 -0.91
N PHE A 69 -2.06 3.52 -1.94
CA PHE A 69 -2.85 2.30 -2.05
C PHE A 69 -1.90 1.14 -2.30
N VAL A 70 -2.31 -0.04 -1.91
CA VAL A 70 -1.52 -1.27 -2.10
C VAL A 70 -2.15 -2.04 -3.24
N THR A 71 -1.35 -2.52 -4.18
CA THR A 71 -1.85 -3.33 -5.30
C THR A 71 -1.99 -4.78 -4.85
N ASP A 72 -2.61 -5.62 -5.65
CA ASP A 72 -2.65 -7.06 -5.42
C ASP A 72 -1.26 -7.63 -5.27
N ASN A 73 -0.35 -7.19 -6.12
CA ASN A 73 1.05 -7.64 -6.03
C ASN A 73 1.67 -7.16 -4.73
N GLY A 74 1.31 -5.96 -4.28
CA GLY A 74 1.78 -5.42 -3.02
C GLY A 74 1.31 -6.23 -1.83
N VAL A 75 0.05 -6.64 -1.84
CA VAL A 75 -0.51 -7.45 -0.76
C VAL A 75 0.24 -8.79 -0.69
N ASN A 76 0.48 -9.41 -1.83
CA ASN A 76 1.19 -10.68 -1.88
C ASN A 76 2.63 -10.53 -1.40
N TYR A 77 3.29 -9.47 -1.82
CA TYR A 77 4.67 -9.20 -1.41
C TYR A 77 4.73 -9.00 0.10
N LEU A 78 3.83 -8.20 0.66
CA LEU A 78 3.85 -7.90 2.07
C LEU A 78 3.49 -9.12 2.91
N ARG A 79 2.55 -9.93 2.44
CA ARG A 79 2.18 -11.17 3.12
C ARG A 79 3.39 -12.08 3.26
N ASP A 80 4.24 -12.12 2.25
CA ASP A 80 5.40 -13.00 2.26
C ASP A 80 6.60 -12.40 2.98
N ASN A 81 6.65 -11.10 3.16
CA ASN A 81 7.83 -10.43 3.67
C ASN A 81 7.68 -9.71 5.01
N LEU A 82 6.51 -9.77 5.61
CA LEU A 82 6.32 -9.15 6.94
C LEU A 82 6.25 -10.16 8.10
#